data_e75a5973231aa2646559b8ccc0c3bb3e
#
_entry.id   e75a5973231aa2646559b8ccc0c3bb3e
#
_cell.length_a   1.000
_cell.length_b   1.000
_cell.length_c   1.000
_cell.angle_alpha   90.00
_cell.angle_beta   90.00
_cell.angle_gamma   90.00
#
_symmetry.space_group_name_H-M   'P 1'
#
loop_
_entity.id
_entity.type
_entity.pdbx_description
1 polymer ?
#
loop_
_entity_poly.entity_id
_entity_poly.type
_entity_poly.pdbx_seq_one_letter_code
_entity_poly.pdbx_strand_id
1 'polypeptide(L)'
;RNVHRSVFGGLVLADAHPVYIEPIVDEALGIAHGLSTEAVREACRLHPEAKALLLVSPTYYGVASDVRAIAEIVHEAGMALLVDEAHGAHLAFSDDLPESAIAAGADLVAQSTHKLLGAMTQASLLLLREGRIEKERVQRAMSLLTSTSPNYLLLASLDIARLQMAEAGAAHLARAVGLARKLRCEVNA
;
A
#
# COMPACT_ATOMS: atom_id res chain seq x y z
N ARG A 1 -11.78 6.25 7.43
CA ARG A 1 -12.07 5.16 8.38
C ARG A 1 -11.56 3.79 7.92
N ASN A 2 -10.95 3.69 6.74
CA ASN A 2 -10.53 2.43 6.12
C ASN A 2 -9.04 2.12 6.32
N VAL A 3 -8.39 2.79 7.25
CA VAL A 3 -6.97 2.59 7.56
C VAL A 3 -6.78 1.52 8.63
N HIS A 4 -5.65 0.83 8.59
CA HIS A 4 -5.27 -0.12 9.62
C HIS A 4 -5.08 0.57 10.99
N ARG A 5 -5.38 -0.13 12.10
CA ARG A 5 -5.25 0.43 13.46
C ARG A 5 -3.85 0.98 13.79
N SER A 6 -2.80 0.45 13.15
CA SER A 6 -1.42 0.96 13.32
C SER A 6 -1.24 2.39 12.83
N VAL A 7 -2.04 2.82 11.86
CA VAL A 7 -2.02 4.22 11.38
C VAL A 7 -2.46 5.17 12.49
N PHE A 8 -3.52 4.82 13.23
CA PHE A 8 -3.94 5.61 14.40
C PHE A 8 -2.85 5.67 15.46
N GLY A 9 -2.20 4.52 15.75
CA GLY A 9 -1.04 4.50 16.64
C GLY A 9 0.11 5.40 16.16
N GLY A 10 0.40 5.37 14.87
CA GLY A 10 1.40 6.23 14.24
C GLY A 10 1.06 7.72 14.35
N LEU A 11 -0.20 8.10 14.12
CA LEU A 11 -0.67 9.49 14.27
C LEU A 11 -0.48 9.99 15.71
N VAL A 12 -0.83 9.16 16.70
CA VAL A 12 -0.65 9.50 18.13
C VAL A 12 0.84 9.67 18.45
N LEU A 13 1.70 8.74 18.02
CA LEU A 13 3.14 8.80 18.27
C LEU A 13 3.82 10.01 17.60
N ALA A 14 3.30 10.41 16.45
CA ALA A 14 3.82 11.54 15.68
C ALA A 14 3.20 12.90 16.08
N ASP A 15 2.27 12.92 17.03
CA ASP A 15 1.46 14.10 17.39
C ASP A 15 0.85 14.77 16.14
N ALA A 16 0.37 13.95 15.21
CA ALA A 16 -0.14 14.41 13.93
C ALA A 16 -1.65 14.67 13.99
N HIS A 17 -2.09 15.75 13.36
CA HIS A 17 -3.50 16.10 13.24
C HIS A 17 -4.04 15.61 11.89
N PRO A 18 -4.85 14.53 11.86
CA PRO A 18 -5.35 13.98 10.62
C PRO A 18 -6.53 14.76 10.06
N VAL A 19 -6.52 14.96 8.75
CA VAL A 19 -7.69 15.31 7.96
C VAL A 19 -8.16 14.06 7.23
N TYR A 20 -9.42 13.71 7.36
CA TYR A 20 -9.97 12.51 6.74
C TYR A 20 -10.61 12.83 5.41
N ILE A 21 -10.27 12.04 4.39
CA ILE A 21 -10.91 12.05 3.09
C ILE A 21 -11.87 10.87 3.03
N GLU A 22 -13.13 11.14 2.66
CA GLU A 22 -14.13 10.08 2.56
C GLU A 22 -13.86 9.23 1.31
N PRO A 23 -13.82 7.90 1.44
CA PRO A 23 -13.67 7.00 0.30
C PRO A 23 -14.97 6.91 -0.49
N ILE A 24 -14.88 6.40 -1.72
CA ILE A 24 -16.04 5.97 -2.48
C ILE A 24 -16.67 4.79 -1.73
N VAL A 25 -17.99 4.85 -1.50
CA VAL A 25 -18.73 3.78 -0.81
C VAL A 25 -19.63 3.07 -1.81
N ASP A 26 -19.57 1.75 -1.82
CA ASP A 26 -20.57 0.91 -2.49
C ASP A 26 -21.76 0.76 -1.53
N GLU A 27 -22.84 1.48 -1.81
CA GLU A 27 -24.04 1.50 -0.96
C GLU A 27 -24.75 0.14 -0.90
N ALA A 28 -24.67 -0.66 -1.99
CA ALA A 28 -25.33 -1.96 -2.04
C ALA A 28 -24.63 -3.00 -1.16
N LEU A 29 -23.31 -2.95 -1.11
CA LEU A 29 -22.47 -3.87 -0.35
C LEU A 29 -22.07 -3.30 1.02
N GLY A 30 -22.24 -2.00 1.24
CA GLY A 30 -21.81 -1.29 2.45
C GLY A 30 -20.30 -1.28 2.65
N ILE A 31 -19.51 -1.33 1.57
CA ILE A 31 -18.05 -1.37 1.62
C ILE A 31 -17.41 -0.09 1.08
N ALA A 32 -16.29 0.30 1.70
CA ALA A 32 -15.50 1.41 1.22
C ALA A 32 -14.52 0.92 0.13
N HIS A 33 -14.51 1.64 -0.98
CA HIS A 33 -13.55 1.50 -2.08
C HIS A 33 -12.33 2.41 -1.87
N GLY A 34 -11.61 2.74 -2.96
CA GLY A 34 -10.50 3.67 -2.92
C GLY A 34 -10.94 5.14 -2.82
N LEU A 35 -9.97 6.04 -2.92
CA LEU A 35 -10.22 7.49 -3.02
C LEU A 35 -10.37 7.89 -4.49
N SER A 36 -11.25 8.86 -4.76
CA SER A 36 -11.26 9.53 -6.06
C SER A 36 -10.18 10.61 -6.14
N THR A 37 -9.69 10.87 -7.34
CA THR A 37 -8.73 11.95 -7.61
C THR A 37 -9.29 13.32 -7.28
N GLU A 38 -10.60 13.52 -7.48
CA GLU A 38 -11.30 14.77 -7.16
C GLU A 38 -11.30 15.03 -5.65
N ALA A 39 -11.61 14.02 -4.83
CA ALA A 39 -11.60 14.14 -3.38
C ALA A 39 -10.18 14.44 -2.85
N VAL A 40 -9.16 13.83 -3.44
CA VAL A 40 -7.76 14.09 -3.09
C VAL A 40 -7.36 15.52 -3.48
N ARG A 41 -7.69 15.96 -4.70
CA ARG A 41 -7.40 17.33 -5.16
C ARG A 41 -8.04 18.39 -4.27
N GLU A 42 -9.30 18.19 -3.91
CA GLU A 42 -10.01 19.12 -3.04
C GLU A 42 -9.40 19.14 -1.63
N ALA A 43 -9.04 17.99 -1.07
CA ALA A 43 -8.38 17.92 0.22
C ALA A 43 -7.02 18.65 0.22
N CYS A 44 -6.19 18.43 -0.80
CA CYS A 44 -4.92 19.13 -0.96
C CYS A 44 -5.12 20.66 -1.08
N ARG A 45 -6.15 21.09 -1.79
CA ARG A 45 -6.50 22.52 -1.93
C ARG A 45 -6.93 23.16 -0.61
N LEU A 46 -7.70 22.44 0.21
CA LEU A 46 -8.21 22.92 1.49
C LEU A 46 -7.18 22.88 2.62
N HIS A 47 -6.17 22.01 2.49
CA HIS A 47 -5.16 21.75 3.51
C HIS A 47 -3.73 21.87 2.96
N PRO A 48 -3.33 23.03 2.43
CA PRO A 48 -2.00 23.21 1.83
C PRO A 48 -0.86 23.09 2.85
N GLU A 49 -1.17 23.16 4.15
CA GLU A 49 -0.22 22.97 5.26
C GLU A 49 0.11 21.49 5.52
N ALA A 50 -0.66 20.54 4.98
CA ALA A 50 -0.44 19.13 5.18
C ALA A 50 0.91 18.68 4.60
N LYS A 51 1.57 17.74 5.26
CA LYS A 51 2.90 17.26 4.86
C LYS A 51 2.86 16.00 4.00
N ALA A 52 1.81 15.21 4.17
CA ALA A 52 1.66 13.95 3.47
C ALA A 52 0.20 13.55 3.36
N LEU A 53 -0.10 12.73 2.35
CA LEU A 53 -1.33 11.97 2.23
C LEU A 53 -1.02 10.50 2.49
N LEU A 54 -1.83 9.82 3.32
CA LEU A 54 -1.78 8.38 3.50
C LEU A 54 -2.97 7.74 2.80
N LEU A 55 -2.68 6.79 1.92
CA LEU A 55 -3.65 6.04 1.11
C LEU A 55 -3.56 4.55 1.43
N VAL A 56 -4.69 3.86 1.51
CA VAL A 56 -4.75 2.39 1.52
C VAL A 56 -5.11 1.90 0.12
N SER A 57 -4.19 1.19 -0.55
CA SER A 57 -4.42 0.63 -1.89
C SER A 57 -3.50 -0.56 -2.14
N PRO A 58 -4.04 -1.75 -2.49
CA PRO A 58 -5.48 -2.08 -2.55
C PRO A 58 -6.16 -2.05 -1.18
N THR A 59 -7.48 -1.84 -1.19
CA THR A 59 -8.31 -1.99 0.02
C THR A 59 -8.37 -3.46 0.46
N TYR A 60 -8.93 -3.71 1.66
CA TYR A 60 -9.19 -5.07 2.14
C TYR A 60 -10.03 -5.90 1.15
N TYR A 61 -10.90 -5.26 0.40
CA TYR A 61 -11.78 -5.89 -0.61
C TYR A 61 -11.13 -6.04 -1.99
N GLY A 62 -9.84 -5.69 -2.13
CA GLY A 62 -9.10 -5.83 -3.38
C GLY A 62 -9.36 -4.72 -4.40
N VAL A 63 -9.91 -3.59 -3.99
CA VAL A 63 -10.10 -2.42 -4.86
C VAL A 63 -8.87 -1.52 -4.81
N ALA A 64 -8.25 -1.28 -5.96
CA ALA A 64 -7.12 -0.36 -6.10
C ALA A 64 -7.61 1.05 -6.47
N SER A 65 -6.96 2.07 -5.91
CA SER A 65 -7.09 3.47 -6.36
C SER A 65 -6.15 3.73 -7.54
N ASP A 66 -6.40 4.80 -8.29
CA ASP A 66 -5.44 5.31 -9.27
C ASP A 66 -4.29 6.01 -8.53
N VAL A 67 -3.33 5.20 -8.06
CA VAL A 67 -2.21 5.68 -7.24
C VAL A 67 -1.34 6.65 -8.03
N ARG A 68 -1.18 6.46 -9.34
CA ARG A 68 -0.37 7.35 -10.19
C ARG A 68 -0.97 8.74 -10.26
N ALA A 69 -2.24 8.86 -10.61
CA ALA A 69 -2.91 10.16 -10.66
C ALA A 69 -2.96 10.84 -9.27
N ILE A 70 -3.15 10.05 -8.20
CA ILE A 70 -3.10 10.56 -6.82
C ILE A 70 -1.70 11.06 -6.48
N ALA A 71 -0.63 10.35 -6.86
CA ALA A 71 0.74 10.77 -6.62
C ALA A 71 1.05 12.12 -7.30
N GLU A 72 0.63 12.29 -8.54
CA GLU A 72 0.79 13.55 -9.27
C GLU A 72 0.15 14.72 -8.53
N ILE A 73 -1.13 14.58 -8.12
CA ILE A 73 -1.87 15.60 -7.37
C ILE A 73 -1.18 15.95 -6.05
N VAL A 74 -0.79 14.93 -5.29
CA VAL A 74 -0.15 15.09 -3.97
C VAL A 74 1.21 15.77 -4.11
N HIS A 75 1.98 15.40 -5.14
CA HIS A 75 3.29 15.97 -5.42
C HIS A 75 3.20 17.42 -5.93
N GLU A 76 2.20 17.75 -6.75
CA GLU A 76 1.91 19.15 -7.16
C GLU A 76 1.59 20.04 -5.95
N ALA A 77 0.94 19.49 -4.93
CA ALA A 77 0.68 20.18 -3.67
C ALA A 77 1.90 20.24 -2.73
N GLY A 78 3.06 19.70 -3.13
CA GLY A 78 4.28 19.69 -2.31
C GLY A 78 4.30 18.67 -1.18
N MET A 79 3.33 17.76 -1.13
CA MET A 79 3.17 16.73 -0.09
C MET A 79 3.84 15.43 -0.50
N ALA A 80 4.09 14.53 0.48
CA ALA A 80 4.53 13.17 0.24
C ALA A 80 3.33 12.21 0.17
N LEU A 81 3.40 11.18 -0.69
CA LEU A 81 2.40 10.11 -0.75
C LEU A 81 2.91 8.87 -0.01
N LEU A 82 2.20 8.49 1.05
CA LEU A 82 2.43 7.27 1.82
C LEU A 82 1.34 6.26 1.44
N VAL A 83 1.71 5.03 1.10
CA VAL A 83 0.73 4.00 0.73
C VAL A 83 0.82 2.78 1.64
N ASP A 84 -0.27 2.46 2.29
CA ASP A 84 -0.47 1.15 2.90
C ASP A 84 -0.90 0.17 1.80
N GLU A 85 0.09 -0.52 1.25
CA GLU A 85 -0.05 -1.55 0.23
C GLU A 85 0.02 -2.96 0.86
N ALA A 86 -0.50 -3.11 2.08
CA ALA A 86 -0.46 -4.39 2.79
C ALA A 86 -1.10 -5.55 1.99
N HIS A 87 -2.03 -5.25 1.10
CA HIS A 87 -2.70 -6.22 0.21
C HIS A 87 -2.20 -6.18 -1.23
N GLY A 88 -1.07 -5.52 -1.52
CA GLY A 88 -0.56 -5.33 -2.87
C GLY A 88 0.88 -5.81 -3.11
N ALA A 89 1.50 -6.55 -2.20
CA ALA A 89 2.90 -7.00 -2.33
C ALA A 89 3.18 -7.82 -3.61
N HIS A 90 2.15 -8.37 -4.26
CA HIS A 90 2.22 -9.15 -5.49
C HIS A 90 2.12 -8.31 -6.77
N LEU A 91 1.66 -7.06 -6.70
CA LEU A 91 1.32 -6.23 -7.87
C LEU A 91 2.51 -6.01 -8.81
N ALA A 92 3.71 -5.84 -8.26
CA ALA A 92 4.93 -5.60 -9.05
C ALA A 92 5.37 -6.77 -9.97
N PHE A 93 4.69 -7.93 -9.90
CA PHE A 93 5.10 -9.14 -10.59
C PHE A 93 4.15 -9.58 -11.72
N SER A 94 3.18 -8.72 -12.10
CA SER A 94 2.24 -9.03 -13.18
C SER A 94 1.69 -7.77 -13.83
N ASP A 95 1.78 -7.68 -15.14
CA ASP A 95 1.20 -6.59 -15.94
C ASP A 95 -0.34 -6.69 -16.08
N ASP A 96 -0.92 -7.84 -15.71
CA ASP A 96 -2.38 -8.04 -15.68
C ASP A 96 -3.05 -7.43 -14.43
N LEU A 97 -2.27 -6.92 -13.49
CA LEU A 97 -2.71 -6.33 -12.22
C LEU A 97 -2.45 -4.81 -12.20
N PRO A 98 -3.09 -4.08 -11.28
CA PRO A 98 -2.76 -2.67 -11.07
C PRO A 98 -1.28 -2.47 -10.78
N GLU A 99 -0.74 -1.34 -11.19
CA GLU A 99 0.65 -0.97 -10.92
C GLU A 99 0.92 -0.90 -9.40
N SER A 100 2.10 -1.36 -8.96
CA SER A 100 2.50 -1.25 -7.55
C SER A 100 2.66 0.23 -7.15
N ALA A 101 2.34 0.54 -5.90
CA ALA A 101 2.34 1.92 -5.43
C ALA A 101 3.70 2.62 -5.59
N ILE A 102 4.80 1.89 -5.37
CA ILE A 102 6.14 2.48 -5.53
C ILE A 102 6.46 2.81 -6.99
N ALA A 103 6.03 1.98 -7.95
CA ALA A 103 6.19 2.24 -9.37
C ALA A 103 5.26 3.36 -9.84
N ALA A 104 4.03 3.43 -9.27
CA ALA A 104 3.07 4.49 -9.53
C ALA A 104 3.45 5.85 -8.94
N GLY A 105 4.54 5.94 -8.18
CA GLY A 105 5.06 7.23 -7.72
C GLY A 105 4.94 7.48 -6.21
N ALA A 106 4.42 6.56 -5.41
CA ALA A 106 4.41 6.72 -3.96
C ALA A 106 5.82 6.90 -3.39
N ASP A 107 5.95 7.74 -2.36
CA ASP A 107 7.25 8.05 -1.72
C ASP A 107 7.62 7.02 -0.66
N LEU A 108 6.63 6.47 0.05
CA LEU A 108 6.84 5.43 1.07
C LEU A 108 5.69 4.41 0.99
N VAL A 109 6.04 3.12 0.94
CA VAL A 109 5.06 2.05 0.76
C VAL A 109 5.29 0.96 1.79
N ALA A 110 4.25 0.60 2.54
CA ALA A 110 4.27 -0.52 3.47
C ALA A 110 3.58 -1.74 2.86
N GLN A 111 4.30 -2.86 2.74
CA GLN A 111 3.78 -4.12 2.20
C GLN A 111 3.80 -5.23 3.26
N SER A 112 2.68 -5.92 3.43
CA SER A 112 2.61 -7.13 4.25
C SER A 112 2.91 -8.36 3.40
N THR A 113 4.19 -8.68 3.23
CA THR A 113 4.64 -9.79 2.37
C THR A 113 4.04 -11.13 2.79
N HIS A 114 3.78 -11.30 4.09
CA HIS A 114 3.18 -12.50 4.66
C HIS A 114 1.68 -12.70 4.35
N LYS A 115 0.98 -11.68 3.80
CA LYS A 115 -0.45 -11.81 3.49
C LYS A 115 -0.72 -12.46 2.14
N LEU A 116 0.05 -12.08 1.13
CA LEU A 116 -0.20 -12.49 -0.26
C LEU A 116 0.97 -13.19 -0.92
N LEU A 117 2.16 -13.14 -0.36
CA LEU A 117 3.34 -13.87 -0.79
C LEU A 117 3.71 -14.95 0.22
N GLY A 118 4.70 -15.78 -0.11
CA GLY A 118 5.09 -16.95 0.68
C GLY A 118 5.92 -16.66 1.94
N ALA A 119 5.99 -15.43 2.42
CA ALA A 119 6.74 -15.10 3.62
C ALA A 119 6.01 -15.53 4.92
N MET A 120 6.76 -15.81 5.97
CA MET A 120 6.20 -16.16 7.28
C MET A 120 5.48 -14.95 7.90
N THR A 121 4.46 -15.23 8.73
CA THR A 121 3.71 -14.21 9.48
C THR A 121 4.65 -13.23 10.20
N GLN A 122 4.29 -11.95 10.23
CA GLN A 122 5.05 -10.78 10.68
C GLN A 122 6.13 -10.27 9.70
N ALA A 123 6.42 -10.99 8.62
CA ALA A 123 7.34 -10.51 7.61
C ALA A 123 6.68 -9.43 6.73
N SER A 124 7.30 -8.26 6.65
CA SER A 124 6.82 -7.11 5.87
C SER A 124 7.98 -6.33 5.28
N LEU A 125 7.70 -5.49 4.29
CA LEU A 125 8.65 -4.60 3.66
C LEU A 125 8.18 -3.15 3.79
N LEU A 126 9.13 -2.25 4.00
CA LEU A 126 8.94 -0.82 3.85
C LEU A 126 9.81 -0.35 2.69
N LEU A 127 9.17 0.12 1.62
CA LEU A 127 9.82 0.58 0.41
C LEU A 127 9.87 2.11 0.42
N LEU A 128 11.04 2.68 0.19
CA LEU A 128 11.26 4.12 0.13
C LEU A 128 11.72 4.49 -1.28
N ARG A 129 11.03 5.48 -1.88
CA ARG A 129 11.50 6.18 -3.08
C ARG A 129 12.38 7.35 -2.67
N GLU A 130 13.56 7.45 -3.25
CA GLU A 130 14.46 8.58 -2.99
C GLU A 130 13.86 9.90 -3.52
N GLY A 131 14.09 10.98 -2.78
CA GLY A 131 13.74 12.35 -3.19
C GLY A 131 12.99 13.15 -2.13
N ARG A 132 11.70 12.89 -1.89
CA ARG A 132 10.88 13.71 -0.98
C ARG A 132 11.06 13.40 0.48
N ILE A 133 11.35 12.16 0.81
CA ILE A 133 11.52 11.70 2.19
C ILE A 133 12.99 11.33 2.40
N GLU A 134 13.61 11.93 3.42
CA GLU A 134 14.98 11.62 3.78
C GLU A 134 15.11 10.20 4.34
N LYS A 135 15.97 9.40 3.74
CA LYS A 135 16.22 8.00 4.13
C LYS A 135 16.61 7.87 5.60
N GLU A 136 17.46 8.78 6.09
CA GLU A 136 17.97 8.80 7.46
C GLU A 136 16.85 9.01 8.48
N ARG A 137 15.81 9.79 8.13
CA ARG A 137 14.64 9.97 9.00
C ARG A 137 13.83 8.68 9.10
N VAL A 138 13.62 8.00 7.98
CA VAL A 138 12.93 6.69 7.96
C VAL A 138 13.71 5.66 8.77
N GLN A 139 15.03 5.59 8.59
CA GLN A 139 15.89 4.67 9.34
C GLN A 139 15.87 4.94 10.85
N ARG A 140 15.90 6.21 11.27
CA ARG A 140 15.77 6.57 12.69
C ARG A 140 14.43 6.14 13.28
N ALA A 141 13.32 6.40 12.58
CA ALA A 141 11.99 5.98 13.02
C ALA A 141 11.88 4.45 13.11
N MET A 142 12.39 3.74 12.12
CA MET A 142 12.45 2.27 12.14
C MET A 142 13.26 1.75 13.34
N SER A 143 14.42 2.34 13.62
CA SER A 143 15.27 1.92 14.75
C SER A 143 14.62 2.12 16.11
N LEU A 144 13.70 3.10 16.24
CA LEU A 144 12.96 3.35 17.48
C LEU A 144 11.78 2.38 17.66
N LEU A 145 11.18 1.92 16.55
CA LEU A 145 9.94 1.16 16.59
C LEU A 145 10.13 -0.35 16.37
N THR A 146 11.30 -0.77 15.90
CA THR A 146 11.58 -2.18 15.63
C THR A 146 12.58 -2.76 16.63
N SER A 147 12.55 -4.10 16.76
CA SER A 147 13.52 -4.83 17.58
C SER A 147 14.95 -4.69 17.04
N THR A 148 15.92 -4.55 17.91
CA THR A 148 17.34 -4.60 17.56
C THR A 148 17.86 -6.03 17.33
N SER A 149 17.03 -7.05 17.64
CA SER A 149 17.36 -8.47 17.48
C SER A 149 16.65 -9.04 16.26
N PRO A 150 17.31 -9.13 15.09
CA PRO A 150 16.66 -9.63 13.88
C PRO A 150 16.32 -11.11 14.01
N ASN A 151 15.14 -11.48 13.53
CA ASN A 151 14.75 -12.88 13.40
C ASN A 151 15.19 -13.38 12.00
N TYR A 152 16.26 -14.17 11.98
CA TYR A 152 16.82 -14.67 10.72
C TYR A 152 15.88 -15.60 9.94
N LEU A 153 14.96 -16.31 10.61
CA LEU A 153 13.95 -17.12 9.91
C LEU A 153 12.97 -16.25 9.15
N LEU A 154 12.54 -15.13 9.74
CA LEU A 154 11.71 -14.15 9.05
C LEU A 154 12.44 -13.50 7.86
N LEU A 155 13.71 -13.12 8.04
CA LEU A 155 14.52 -12.56 6.96
C LEU A 155 14.71 -13.55 5.82
N ALA A 156 15.03 -14.82 6.14
CA ALA A 156 15.15 -15.87 5.14
C ALA A 156 13.82 -16.10 4.41
N SER A 157 12.68 -16.10 5.13
CA SER A 157 11.36 -16.26 4.49
C SER A 157 11.02 -15.11 3.54
N LEU A 158 11.43 -13.88 3.85
CA LEU A 158 11.28 -12.72 2.95
C LEU A 158 12.10 -12.91 1.67
N ASP A 159 13.35 -13.35 1.80
CA ASP A 159 14.22 -13.55 0.63
C ASP A 159 13.74 -14.71 -0.25
N ILE A 160 13.29 -15.82 0.37
CA ILE A 160 12.67 -16.93 -0.37
C ILE A 160 11.39 -16.49 -1.10
N ALA A 161 10.53 -15.70 -0.45
CA ALA A 161 9.33 -15.19 -1.09
C ALA A 161 9.68 -14.26 -2.27
N ARG A 162 10.67 -13.39 -2.12
CA ARG A 162 11.20 -12.54 -3.20
C ARG A 162 11.72 -13.39 -4.37
N LEU A 163 12.54 -14.40 -4.07
CA LEU A 163 13.10 -15.29 -5.09
C LEU A 163 12.00 -16.02 -5.86
N GLN A 164 11.04 -16.62 -5.15
CA GLN A 164 9.90 -17.28 -5.75
C GLN A 164 9.14 -16.38 -6.72
N MET A 165 8.91 -15.12 -6.32
CA MET A 165 8.22 -14.17 -7.17
C MET A 165 9.07 -13.72 -8.35
N ALA A 166 10.38 -13.57 -8.18
CA ALA A 166 11.29 -13.19 -9.26
C ALA A 166 11.40 -14.31 -10.33
N GLU A 167 11.38 -15.57 -9.92
CA GLU A 167 11.55 -16.71 -10.85
C GLU A 167 10.23 -17.18 -11.47
N ALA A 168 9.14 -17.22 -10.69
CA ALA A 168 7.88 -17.85 -11.11
C ALA A 168 6.64 -16.98 -10.85
N GLY A 169 6.79 -15.77 -10.35
CA GLY A 169 5.68 -14.91 -9.92
C GLY A 169 4.68 -14.64 -11.03
N ALA A 170 5.12 -14.29 -12.23
CA ALA A 170 4.24 -14.02 -13.36
C ALA A 170 3.35 -15.24 -13.69
N ALA A 171 3.91 -16.45 -13.70
CA ALA A 171 3.15 -17.66 -13.99
C ALA A 171 2.14 -17.99 -12.86
N HIS A 172 2.55 -17.83 -11.59
CA HIS A 172 1.66 -18.05 -10.45
C HIS A 172 0.50 -17.06 -10.44
N LEU A 173 0.77 -15.78 -10.71
CA LEU A 173 -0.25 -14.74 -10.75
C LEU A 173 -1.19 -14.92 -11.94
N ALA A 174 -0.69 -15.23 -13.13
CA ALA A 174 -1.53 -15.53 -14.29
C ALA A 174 -2.51 -16.66 -14.00
N ARG A 175 -2.05 -17.74 -13.34
CA ARG A 175 -2.92 -18.84 -12.90
C ARG A 175 -3.95 -18.36 -11.86
N ALA A 176 -3.56 -17.61 -10.86
CA ALA A 176 -4.45 -17.10 -9.81
C ALA A 176 -5.53 -16.18 -10.40
N VAL A 177 -5.16 -15.26 -11.29
CA VAL A 177 -6.07 -14.35 -12.01
C VAL A 177 -7.05 -15.16 -12.88
N GLY A 178 -6.55 -16.17 -13.60
CA GLY A 178 -7.38 -17.05 -14.41
C GLY A 178 -8.43 -17.80 -13.57
N LEU A 179 -8.03 -18.35 -12.43
CA LEU A 179 -8.95 -19.01 -11.49
C LEU A 179 -9.99 -18.04 -10.91
N ALA A 180 -9.58 -16.83 -10.53
CA ALA A 180 -10.49 -15.81 -10.03
C ALA A 180 -11.52 -15.37 -11.08
N ARG A 181 -11.09 -15.20 -12.34
CA ARG A 181 -12.00 -14.88 -13.47
C ARG A 181 -13.01 -16.01 -13.68
N LYS A 182 -12.55 -17.27 -13.69
CA LYS A 182 -13.43 -18.44 -13.83
C LYS A 182 -14.47 -18.49 -12.71
N LEU A 183 -14.04 -18.34 -11.45
CA LEU A 183 -14.95 -18.34 -10.29
C LEU A 183 -16.02 -17.25 -10.42
N ARG A 184 -15.65 -16.01 -10.79
CA ARG A 184 -16.62 -14.93 -11.00
C ARG A 184 -17.64 -15.24 -12.08
N CYS A 185 -17.23 -15.85 -13.18
CA CYS A 185 -18.17 -16.28 -14.24
C CYS A 185 -19.15 -17.35 -13.72
N GLU A 186 -18.67 -18.34 -12.97
CA GLU A 186 -19.50 -19.43 -12.44
C GLU A 186 -20.49 -18.96 -11.37
N VAL A 187 -20.09 -17.99 -10.52
CA VAL A 187 -20.98 -17.46 -9.46
C VAL A 187 -22.05 -16.52 -10.02
N ASN A 188 -21.77 -15.82 -11.13
CA ASN A 188 -22.70 -14.87 -11.75
C ASN A 188 -23.55 -15.49 -12.88
N ALA A 189 -23.42 -16.79 -13.13
CA ALA A 189 -24.20 -17.52 -14.11
C ALA A 189 -25.50 -18.07 -13.49
#